data_c599012b1e115ce5863aee8688839a8f
#
_entry.id   c599012b1e115ce5863aee8688839a8f
#
_cell.length_a   1.000
_cell.length_b   1.000
_cell.length_c   1.000
_cell.angle_alpha   90.00
_cell.angle_beta   90.00
_cell.angle_gamma   90.00
#
_symmetry.space_group_name_H-M   'P 1'
#
loop_
_entity.id
_entity.type
_entity.pdbx_description
1 polymer ?
#
loop_
_entity_poly.entity_id
_entity_poly.type
_entity_poly.pdbx_seq_one_letter_code
_entity_poly.pdbx_strand_id
1 'polypeptide(L)'
;MNVLVVNCGSSSLKFQLINYDNRDVLAKGLCERIGIDGRLVYEPKNGEKEVTEAAMPTHVEAIQMVLDALVNEKSGVIKSLEEVDAIGHRVLHGGMKITNSVIIDDEVIKVIEECADLGPLHNPANLMGINACMKLMPGVPNVAVFDTAFHQTMPPKAYMYGIPKEYYEKYAIRKYGFHGTSHKFVSKRTAEFLGKDYNDLKIIVCHMGNGASLSAVKNGKCVDLSLIHISEPTRLALIS
;
A
#
# COMPACT_ATOMS: atom_id res chain seq x y z
N MET A 1 6.75 -10.52 -16.87
CA MET A 1 6.22 -9.18 -16.49
C MET A 1 6.85 -8.74 -15.18
N ASN A 2 7.53 -7.59 -15.17
CA ASN A 2 8.14 -7.03 -13.96
C ASN A 2 7.33 -5.86 -13.43
N VAL A 3 6.99 -5.90 -12.16
CA VAL A 3 6.17 -4.87 -11.50
C VAL A 3 6.99 -4.22 -10.38
N LEU A 4 7.15 -2.91 -10.45
CA LEU A 4 7.72 -2.11 -9.37
C LEU A 4 6.61 -1.77 -8.37
N VAL A 5 6.70 -2.29 -7.16
CA VAL A 5 5.76 -1.99 -6.07
C VAL A 5 6.35 -0.92 -5.18
N VAL A 6 5.59 0.16 -4.97
CA VAL A 6 6.03 1.33 -4.21
C VAL A 6 5.06 1.63 -3.07
N ASN A 7 5.60 1.90 -1.89
CA ASN A 7 4.86 2.31 -0.71
C ASN A 7 5.54 3.53 -0.09
N CYS A 8 4.99 4.71 -0.38
CA CYS A 8 5.51 6.00 0.10
C CYS A 8 4.85 6.40 1.42
N GLY A 9 5.68 6.65 2.43
CA GLY A 9 5.34 7.37 3.65
C GLY A 9 5.86 8.81 3.59
N SER A 10 5.60 9.61 4.63
CA SER A 10 6.00 11.04 4.68
C SER A 10 7.51 11.27 4.55
N SER A 11 8.32 10.39 5.13
CA SER A 11 9.80 10.51 5.13
C SER A 11 10.50 9.21 4.72
N SER A 12 9.77 8.26 4.12
CA SER A 12 10.31 6.98 3.71
C SER A 12 9.59 6.43 2.49
N LEU A 13 10.27 5.55 1.75
CA LEU A 13 9.74 4.85 0.60
C LEU A 13 10.24 3.41 0.64
N LYS A 14 9.34 2.45 0.68
CA LYS A 14 9.66 1.03 0.50
C LYS A 14 9.34 0.60 -0.91
N PHE A 15 10.18 -0.24 -1.50
CA PHE A 15 9.96 -0.76 -2.83
C PHE A 15 10.32 -2.23 -2.97
N GLN A 16 9.71 -2.87 -3.96
CA GLN A 16 10.09 -4.19 -4.46
C GLN A 16 9.92 -4.23 -5.97
N LEU A 17 10.90 -4.76 -6.69
CA LEU A 17 10.72 -5.17 -8.08
C LEU A 17 10.42 -6.66 -8.11
N ILE A 18 9.25 -7.03 -8.62
CA ILE A 18 8.74 -8.39 -8.60
C ILE A 18 8.52 -8.88 -10.02
N ASN A 19 9.06 -10.04 -10.35
CA ASN A 19 8.66 -10.75 -11.55
C ASN A 19 7.35 -11.49 -11.28
N TYR A 20 6.28 -11.10 -11.98
CA TYR A 20 4.93 -11.61 -11.76
C TYR A 20 4.79 -13.11 -12.14
N ASP A 21 5.52 -13.56 -13.17
CA ASP A 21 5.33 -14.89 -13.76
C ASP A 21 5.80 -16.00 -12.81
N ASN A 22 6.92 -15.79 -12.13
CA ASN A 22 7.48 -16.73 -11.16
C ASN A 22 7.36 -16.26 -9.70
N ARG A 23 6.81 -15.05 -9.47
CA ARG A 23 6.65 -14.41 -8.17
C ARG A 23 7.97 -14.12 -7.44
N ASP A 24 9.05 -14.04 -8.16
CA ASP A 24 10.36 -13.71 -7.62
C ASP A 24 10.47 -12.24 -7.28
N VAL A 25 10.97 -11.92 -6.10
CA VAL A 25 11.43 -10.58 -5.74
C VAL A 25 12.83 -10.41 -6.30
N LEU A 26 12.98 -9.63 -7.38
CA LEU A 26 14.27 -9.37 -8.03
C LEU A 26 15.13 -8.42 -7.20
N ALA A 27 14.52 -7.39 -6.63
CA ALA A 27 15.15 -6.47 -5.68
C ALA A 27 14.12 -5.93 -4.71
N LYS A 28 14.56 -5.51 -3.54
CA LYS A 28 13.77 -4.79 -2.55
C LYS A 28 14.62 -3.73 -1.86
N GLY A 29 13.98 -2.79 -1.22
CA GLY A 29 14.72 -1.78 -0.48
C GLY A 29 13.86 -0.76 0.21
N LEU A 30 14.55 0.21 0.80
CA LEU A 30 13.98 1.25 1.61
C LEU A 30 14.79 2.53 1.45
N CYS A 31 14.12 3.62 1.07
CA CYS A 31 14.65 4.96 1.26
C CYS A 31 14.14 5.48 2.61
N GLU A 32 15.04 5.99 3.42
CA GLU A 32 14.75 6.55 4.76
C GLU A 32 15.22 7.99 4.81
N ARG A 33 14.63 8.77 5.75
CA ARG A 33 15.04 10.14 6.06
C ARG A 33 14.95 11.08 4.85
N ILE A 34 13.94 10.84 4.00
CA ILE A 34 13.60 11.73 2.89
C ILE A 34 13.25 13.11 3.46
N GLY A 35 13.79 14.16 2.87
CA GLY A 35 13.64 15.54 3.35
C GLY A 35 14.66 15.93 4.44
N ILE A 36 15.57 15.05 4.83
CA ILE A 36 16.62 15.31 5.81
C ILE A 36 18.00 15.10 5.14
N ASP A 37 18.59 13.94 5.23
CA ASP A 37 19.91 13.64 4.70
C ASP A 37 19.92 12.39 3.78
N GLY A 38 18.83 11.65 3.77
CA GLY A 38 18.59 10.56 2.84
C GLY A 38 19.47 9.32 3.04
N ARG A 39 18.87 8.14 2.89
CA ARG A 39 19.57 6.86 2.91
C ARG A 39 18.80 5.84 2.10
N LEU A 40 19.45 5.23 1.09
CA LEU A 40 18.91 4.08 0.36
C LEU A 40 19.52 2.79 0.90
N VAL A 41 18.67 1.86 1.24
CA VAL A 41 19.01 0.46 1.48
C VAL A 41 18.51 -0.34 0.29
N TYR A 42 19.40 -1.02 -0.43
CA TYR A 42 19.10 -1.81 -1.62
C TYR A 42 19.52 -3.26 -1.41
N GLU A 43 18.63 -4.20 -1.69
CA GLU A 43 18.85 -5.63 -1.53
C GLU A 43 18.47 -6.34 -2.84
N PRO A 44 19.41 -6.58 -3.78
CA PRO A 44 19.18 -7.39 -4.98
C PRO A 44 19.05 -8.88 -4.60
N LYS A 45 18.28 -9.65 -5.39
CA LYS A 45 18.00 -11.08 -5.13
C LYS A 45 19.27 -11.92 -4.96
N ASN A 46 20.29 -11.68 -5.78
CA ASN A 46 21.50 -12.49 -5.82
C ASN A 46 22.77 -11.68 -5.47
N GLY A 47 22.63 -10.63 -4.69
CA GLY A 47 23.75 -9.77 -4.31
C GLY A 47 23.74 -9.44 -2.82
N GLU A 48 24.74 -8.71 -2.41
CA GLU A 48 24.84 -8.20 -1.05
C GLU A 48 23.95 -6.96 -0.86
N LYS A 49 23.56 -6.74 0.37
CA LYS A 49 22.82 -5.53 0.78
C LYS A 49 23.75 -4.33 0.67
N GLU A 50 23.32 -3.35 -0.09
CA GLU A 50 24.03 -2.08 -0.27
C GLU A 50 23.33 -0.96 0.52
N VAL A 51 24.13 -0.05 1.06
CA VAL A 51 23.64 1.13 1.76
C VAL A 51 24.33 2.36 1.17
N THR A 52 23.53 3.30 0.67
CA THR A 52 24.01 4.55 0.08
C THR A 52 23.40 5.71 0.83
N GLU A 53 24.23 6.55 1.40
CA GLU A 53 23.81 7.83 1.98
C GLU A 53 23.91 8.92 0.92
N ALA A 54 22.80 9.57 0.62
CA ALA A 54 22.74 10.66 -0.34
C ALA A 54 21.52 11.54 -0.06
N ALA A 55 21.65 12.82 -0.33
CA ALA A 55 20.56 13.76 -0.15
C ALA A 55 19.32 13.39 -0.97
N MET A 56 18.21 13.24 -0.31
CA MET A 56 16.89 12.98 -0.90
C MET A 56 15.93 14.11 -0.44
N PRO A 57 16.02 15.32 -1.03
CA PRO A 57 15.17 16.45 -0.63
C PRO A 57 13.68 16.13 -0.76
N THR A 58 13.30 15.34 -1.75
CA THR A 58 11.93 14.94 -2.02
C THR A 58 11.84 13.44 -2.41
N HIS A 59 10.62 12.96 -2.59
CA HIS A 59 10.37 11.61 -3.10
C HIS A 59 10.84 11.41 -4.56
N VAL A 60 11.03 12.49 -5.31
CA VAL A 60 11.57 12.40 -6.69
C VAL A 60 13.00 11.87 -6.68
N GLU A 61 13.86 12.45 -5.84
CA GLU A 61 15.25 11.98 -5.71
C GLU A 61 15.30 10.57 -5.13
N ALA A 62 14.42 10.25 -4.19
CA ALA A 62 14.34 8.90 -3.63
C ALA A 62 13.95 7.86 -4.69
N ILE A 63 12.93 8.13 -5.52
CA ILE A 63 12.55 7.25 -6.64
C ILE A 63 13.68 7.18 -7.67
N GLN A 64 14.32 8.30 -8.03
CA GLN A 64 15.44 8.28 -8.97
C GLN A 64 16.57 7.36 -8.50
N MET A 65 16.95 7.44 -7.22
CA MET A 65 17.98 6.55 -6.66
C MET A 65 17.56 5.08 -6.70
N VAL A 66 16.28 4.78 -6.48
CA VAL A 66 15.76 3.42 -6.64
C VAL A 66 15.91 2.95 -8.09
N LEU A 67 15.49 3.77 -9.06
CA LEU A 67 15.57 3.43 -10.48
C LEU A 67 17.03 3.23 -10.93
N ASP A 68 17.94 4.09 -10.48
CA ASP A 68 19.37 3.99 -10.78
C ASP A 68 19.98 2.70 -10.18
N ALA A 69 19.56 2.32 -8.96
CA ALA A 69 20.01 1.08 -8.34
C ALA A 69 19.52 -0.17 -9.08
N LEU A 70 18.28 -0.15 -9.62
CA LEU A 70 17.72 -1.27 -10.37
C LEU A 70 18.49 -1.58 -11.67
N VAL A 71 19.06 -0.56 -12.32
CA VAL A 71 19.81 -0.67 -13.59
C VAL A 71 21.33 -0.53 -13.41
N ASN A 72 21.83 -0.51 -12.18
CA ASN A 72 23.26 -0.36 -11.91
C ASN A 72 24.08 -1.48 -12.58
N GLU A 73 25.23 -1.16 -13.17
CA GLU A 73 26.06 -2.13 -13.90
C GLU A 73 26.57 -3.29 -13.03
N LYS A 74 26.73 -3.09 -11.71
CA LYS A 74 27.29 -4.10 -10.80
C LYS A 74 26.23 -4.85 -10.02
N SER A 75 25.23 -4.15 -9.51
CA SER A 75 24.22 -4.67 -8.57
C SER A 75 22.80 -4.60 -9.11
N GLY A 76 22.60 -4.04 -10.30
CA GLY A 76 21.30 -3.95 -10.93
C GLY A 76 20.71 -5.33 -11.27
N VAL A 77 19.39 -5.40 -11.29
CA VAL A 77 18.64 -6.64 -11.53
C VAL A 77 17.91 -6.63 -12.88
N ILE A 78 17.88 -5.49 -13.55
CA ILE A 78 17.39 -5.28 -14.92
C ILE A 78 18.40 -4.46 -15.72
N LYS A 79 18.36 -4.58 -17.04
CA LYS A 79 19.33 -3.88 -17.93
C LYS A 79 18.86 -2.47 -18.28
N SER A 80 17.55 -2.25 -18.29
CA SER A 80 16.92 -1.00 -18.69
C SER A 80 15.61 -0.84 -17.92
N LEU A 81 15.20 0.42 -17.67
CA LEU A 81 13.89 0.72 -17.07
C LEU A 81 12.71 0.32 -17.97
N GLU A 82 12.95 0.07 -19.26
CA GLU A 82 11.95 -0.47 -20.18
C GLU A 82 11.49 -1.90 -19.80
N GLU A 83 12.26 -2.59 -18.97
CA GLU A 83 11.87 -3.90 -18.44
C GLU A 83 10.85 -3.81 -17.28
N VAL A 84 10.49 -2.61 -16.83
CA VAL A 84 9.42 -2.40 -15.84
C VAL A 84 8.09 -2.20 -16.57
N ASP A 85 7.23 -3.21 -16.50
CA ASP A 85 5.97 -3.24 -17.24
C ASP A 85 4.84 -2.44 -16.56
N ALA A 86 4.89 -2.29 -15.24
CA ALA A 86 3.90 -1.54 -14.46
C ALA A 86 4.46 -1.12 -13.08
N ILE A 87 3.83 -0.09 -12.50
CA ILE A 87 4.13 0.37 -11.14
C ILE A 87 2.87 0.24 -10.29
N GLY A 88 2.97 -0.47 -9.17
CA GLY A 88 1.90 -0.60 -8.19
C GLY A 88 2.15 0.28 -6.97
N HIS A 89 1.19 1.15 -6.64
CA HIS A 89 1.27 2.06 -5.49
C HIS A 89 0.30 1.63 -4.40
N ARG A 90 0.81 1.47 -3.17
CA ARG A 90 -0.08 1.44 -2.02
C ARG A 90 -0.59 2.84 -1.75
N VAL A 91 -1.90 2.98 -1.67
CA VAL A 91 -2.61 4.21 -1.29
C VAL A 91 -3.47 3.92 -0.07
N LEU A 92 -3.47 4.81 0.92
CA LEU A 92 -4.25 4.57 2.12
C LEU A 92 -5.75 4.62 1.83
N HIS A 93 -6.26 5.76 1.35
CA HIS A 93 -7.68 6.04 1.34
C HIS A 93 -8.21 6.42 -0.04
N GLY A 94 -9.20 5.68 -0.53
CA GLY A 94 -9.92 5.93 -1.79
C GLY A 94 -11.36 6.42 -1.60
N GLY A 95 -11.75 6.78 -0.37
CA GLY A 95 -13.10 7.22 -0.05
C GLY A 95 -14.13 6.12 -0.27
N MET A 96 -15.32 6.53 -0.63
CA MET A 96 -16.41 5.64 -1.06
C MET A 96 -16.42 5.42 -2.59
N LYS A 97 -15.63 6.20 -3.33
CA LYS A 97 -15.65 6.21 -4.80
C LYS A 97 -14.83 5.05 -5.37
N ILE A 98 -13.72 4.69 -4.74
CA ILE A 98 -12.81 3.65 -5.26
C ILE A 98 -12.90 2.39 -4.40
N THR A 99 -13.41 1.33 -4.99
CA THR A 99 -13.68 0.04 -4.33
C THR A 99 -12.77 -1.10 -4.79
N ASN A 100 -11.87 -0.83 -5.75
CA ASN A 100 -10.94 -1.81 -6.32
C ASN A 100 -9.60 -1.14 -6.63
N SER A 101 -8.62 -1.94 -7.04
CA SER A 101 -7.41 -1.41 -7.65
C SER A 101 -7.74 -0.81 -9.01
N VAL A 102 -7.14 0.35 -9.34
CA VAL A 102 -7.42 1.11 -10.56
C VAL A 102 -6.14 1.60 -11.20
N ILE A 103 -6.13 1.74 -12.52
CA ILE A 103 -5.08 2.48 -13.24
C ILE A 103 -5.24 3.95 -12.86
N ILE A 104 -4.11 4.60 -12.57
CA ILE A 104 -4.09 5.99 -12.14
C ILE A 104 -4.20 6.90 -13.36
N ASP A 105 -5.22 7.73 -13.34
CA ASP A 105 -5.46 8.86 -14.23
C ASP A 105 -5.73 10.14 -13.40
N ASP A 106 -6.02 11.25 -14.06
CA ASP A 106 -6.28 12.53 -13.40
C ASP A 106 -7.49 12.47 -12.45
N GLU A 107 -8.49 11.64 -12.76
CA GLU A 107 -9.67 11.48 -11.90
C GLU A 107 -9.33 10.70 -10.63
N VAL A 108 -8.52 9.66 -10.74
CA VAL A 108 -8.03 8.90 -9.58
C VAL A 108 -7.14 9.77 -8.69
N ILE A 109 -6.25 10.58 -9.26
CA ILE A 109 -5.42 11.55 -8.52
C ILE A 109 -6.32 12.48 -7.73
N LYS A 110 -7.32 13.08 -8.37
CA LYS A 110 -8.29 13.98 -7.72
C LYS A 110 -9.02 13.30 -6.55
N VAL A 111 -9.45 12.06 -6.70
CA VAL A 111 -10.11 11.32 -5.61
C VAL A 111 -9.15 11.09 -4.44
N ILE A 112 -7.88 10.79 -4.71
CA ILE A 112 -6.86 10.64 -3.65
C ILE A 112 -6.63 11.96 -2.92
N GLU A 113 -6.62 13.08 -3.64
CA GLU A 113 -6.53 14.45 -3.07
C GLU A 113 -7.75 14.77 -2.20
N GLU A 114 -8.96 14.54 -2.69
CA GLU A 114 -10.20 14.74 -1.94
C GLU A 114 -10.24 13.91 -0.65
N CYS A 115 -9.56 12.78 -0.61
CA CYS A 115 -9.45 11.92 0.57
C CYS A 115 -8.27 12.29 1.49
N ALA A 116 -7.52 13.36 1.22
CA ALA A 116 -6.39 13.77 2.06
C ALA A 116 -6.80 14.07 3.50
N ASP A 117 -7.95 14.70 3.72
CA ASP A 117 -8.47 14.99 5.07
C ASP A 117 -8.84 13.72 5.87
N LEU A 118 -9.15 12.61 5.17
CA LEU A 118 -9.42 11.32 5.79
C LEU A 118 -8.14 10.52 6.09
N GLY A 119 -7.02 10.90 5.46
CA GLY A 119 -5.72 10.26 5.63
C GLY A 119 -4.54 11.24 5.53
N PRO A 120 -4.50 12.31 6.38
CA PRO A 120 -3.59 13.45 6.19
C PRO A 120 -2.10 13.09 6.30
N LEU A 121 -1.77 12.00 7.00
CA LEU A 121 -0.39 11.53 7.14
C LEU A 121 0.07 10.62 5.99
N HIS A 122 -0.84 10.15 5.13
CA HIS A 122 -0.55 9.12 4.15
C HIS A 122 -0.89 9.54 2.71
N ASN A 123 -2.12 9.98 2.43
CA ASN A 123 -2.54 10.30 1.06
C ASN A 123 -1.64 11.33 0.38
N PRO A 124 -1.23 12.44 1.02
CA PRO A 124 -0.29 13.39 0.40
C PRO A 124 1.06 12.75 0.05
N ALA A 125 1.60 11.90 0.94
CA ALA A 125 2.85 11.19 0.68
C ALA A 125 2.71 10.16 -0.44
N ASN A 126 1.56 9.46 -0.51
CA ASN A 126 1.28 8.54 -1.59
C ASN A 126 1.23 9.26 -2.94
N LEU A 127 0.60 10.45 -3.01
CA LEU A 127 0.56 11.29 -4.21
C LEU A 127 1.96 11.76 -4.63
N MET A 128 2.81 12.16 -3.69
CA MET A 128 4.21 12.52 -4.01
C MET A 128 4.93 11.37 -4.71
N GLY A 129 4.78 10.15 -4.22
CA GLY A 129 5.36 8.96 -4.84
C GLY A 129 4.78 8.65 -6.21
N ILE A 130 3.46 8.72 -6.38
CA ILE A 130 2.77 8.54 -7.66
C ILE A 130 3.29 9.55 -8.69
N ASN A 131 3.26 10.84 -8.36
CA ASN A 131 3.70 11.90 -9.25
C ASN A 131 5.19 11.79 -9.63
N ALA A 132 6.04 11.36 -8.69
CA ALA A 132 7.45 11.11 -8.96
C ALA A 132 7.63 9.96 -9.96
N CYS A 133 6.92 8.84 -9.77
CA CYS A 133 6.99 7.71 -10.71
C CYS A 133 6.46 8.08 -12.11
N MET A 134 5.32 8.75 -12.19
CA MET A 134 4.76 9.20 -13.47
C MET A 134 5.69 10.16 -14.22
N LYS A 135 6.39 11.03 -13.49
CA LYS A 135 7.37 11.96 -14.05
C LYS A 135 8.63 11.26 -14.55
N LEU A 136 9.17 10.30 -13.80
CA LEU A 136 10.44 9.64 -14.08
C LEU A 136 10.30 8.47 -15.06
N MET A 137 9.11 7.86 -15.13
CA MET A 137 8.80 6.73 -15.99
C MET A 137 7.54 7.01 -16.83
N PRO A 138 7.58 8.00 -17.74
CA PRO A 138 6.41 8.35 -18.55
C PRO A 138 6.00 7.18 -19.44
N GLY A 139 4.70 6.93 -19.53
CA GLY A 139 4.14 5.85 -20.34
C GLY A 139 4.05 4.49 -19.65
N VAL A 140 4.70 4.29 -18.51
CA VAL A 140 4.55 3.06 -17.71
C VAL A 140 3.22 3.14 -16.93
N PRO A 141 2.34 2.12 -17.03
CA PRO A 141 1.09 2.10 -16.30
C PRO A 141 1.30 2.15 -14.78
N ASN A 142 0.65 3.10 -14.11
CA ASN A 142 0.64 3.22 -12.66
C ASN A 142 -0.70 2.72 -12.13
N VAL A 143 -0.69 1.89 -11.10
CA VAL A 143 -1.88 1.26 -10.49
C VAL A 143 -1.95 1.61 -9.01
N ALA A 144 -3.06 2.19 -8.58
CA ALA A 144 -3.33 2.42 -7.17
C ALA A 144 -4.05 1.22 -6.53
N VAL A 145 -3.54 0.79 -5.38
CA VAL A 145 -4.09 -0.28 -4.55
C VAL A 145 -4.44 0.31 -3.19
N PHE A 146 -5.74 0.39 -2.88
CA PHE A 146 -6.24 1.10 -1.71
C PHE A 146 -6.42 0.19 -0.51
N ASP A 147 -5.94 0.63 0.66
CA ASP A 147 -6.12 -0.10 1.91
C ASP A 147 -7.60 -0.20 2.32
N THR A 148 -8.42 0.75 1.90
CA THR A 148 -9.86 0.77 2.18
C THR A 148 -10.69 -0.10 1.24
N ALA A 149 -10.17 -0.48 0.07
CA ALA A 149 -10.97 -1.08 -1.00
C ALA A 149 -11.59 -2.43 -0.61
N PHE A 150 -10.84 -3.32 0.04
CA PHE A 150 -11.34 -4.63 0.46
C PHE A 150 -12.50 -4.55 1.44
N HIS A 151 -12.54 -3.50 2.25
CA HIS A 151 -13.54 -3.28 3.29
C HIS A 151 -14.83 -2.63 2.77
N GLN A 152 -14.87 -2.20 1.51
CA GLN A 152 -16.07 -1.60 0.91
C GLN A 152 -17.23 -2.61 0.76
N THR A 153 -16.97 -3.90 0.93
CA THR A 153 -18.00 -4.95 0.93
C THR A 153 -18.75 -5.08 2.27
N MET A 154 -18.34 -4.35 3.30
CA MET A 154 -19.06 -4.35 4.59
C MET A 154 -20.49 -3.86 4.42
N PRO A 155 -21.49 -4.51 5.07
CA PRO A 155 -22.88 -4.04 5.05
C PRO A 155 -23.07 -2.79 5.93
N PRO A 156 -24.12 -1.98 5.71
CA PRO A 156 -24.38 -0.75 6.47
C PRO A 156 -24.32 -0.90 7.99
N LYS A 157 -24.85 -1.99 8.52
CA LYS A 157 -24.82 -2.29 9.97
C LYS A 157 -23.40 -2.46 10.54
N ALA A 158 -22.40 -2.73 9.70
CA ALA A 158 -21.03 -2.91 10.11
C ALA A 158 -20.18 -1.64 9.91
N TYR A 159 -20.51 -0.79 8.93
CA TYR A 159 -19.75 0.43 8.68
C TYR A 159 -20.36 1.70 9.23
N MET A 160 -21.68 1.75 9.49
CA MET A 160 -22.32 2.95 10.06
C MET A 160 -22.08 3.04 11.56
N TYR A 161 -21.76 4.25 12.03
CA TYR A 161 -21.72 4.54 13.45
C TYR A 161 -23.11 4.86 14.01
N GLY A 162 -23.32 4.64 15.32
CA GLY A 162 -24.55 4.97 16.02
C GLY A 162 -24.72 6.47 16.32
N ILE A 163 -24.54 7.32 15.31
CA ILE A 163 -24.67 8.77 15.33
C ILE A 163 -25.72 9.21 14.30
N PRO A 164 -26.23 10.47 14.33
CA PRO A 164 -27.19 10.95 13.35
C PRO A 164 -26.74 10.69 11.90
N LYS A 165 -27.65 10.15 11.10
CA LYS A 165 -27.36 9.70 9.71
C LYS A 165 -26.85 10.82 8.80
N GLU A 166 -27.20 12.06 9.11
CA GLU A 166 -26.75 13.25 8.38
C GLU A 166 -25.23 13.39 8.33
N TYR A 167 -24.50 12.90 9.35
CA TYR A 167 -23.03 12.91 9.34
C TYR A 167 -22.45 11.95 8.30
N TYR A 168 -23.09 10.82 8.11
CA TYR A 168 -22.73 9.91 7.02
C TYR A 168 -23.05 10.54 5.65
N GLU A 169 -24.23 11.14 5.50
CA GLU A 169 -24.71 11.69 4.22
C GLU A 169 -23.92 12.94 3.79
N LYS A 170 -23.60 13.83 4.74
CA LYS A 170 -22.89 15.09 4.44
C LYS A 170 -21.38 14.95 4.44
N TYR A 171 -20.83 14.18 5.36
CA TYR A 171 -19.38 14.16 5.63
C TYR A 171 -18.75 12.79 5.39
N ALA A 172 -19.51 11.81 4.89
CA ALA A 172 -19.05 10.44 4.67
C ALA A 172 -18.43 9.79 5.93
N ILE A 173 -18.93 10.17 7.13
CA ILE A 173 -18.45 9.61 8.40
C ILE A 173 -18.96 8.18 8.55
N ARG A 174 -18.05 7.24 8.41
CA ARG A 174 -18.29 5.79 8.51
C ARG A 174 -17.00 5.06 8.87
N LYS A 175 -17.11 3.77 9.19
CA LYS A 175 -15.98 2.87 9.26
C LYS A 175 -15.53 2.52 7.84
N TYR A 176 -14.30 2.87 7.47
CA TYR A 176 -13.68 2.51 6.18
C TYR A 176 -12.80 1.27 6.31
N GLY A 177 -11.90 1.28 7.29
CA GLY A 177 -10.92 0.23 7.54
C GLY A 177 -9.66 0.36 6.71
N PHE A 178 -8.55 -0.12 7.28
CA PHE A 178 -7.23 -0.11 6.65
C PHE A 178 -6.65 -1.52 6.61
N HIS A 179 -5.43 -1.65 6.10
CA HIS A 179 -4.74 -2.92 5.89
C HIS A 179 -5.50 -3.89 4.95
N GLY A 180 -6.42 -3.38 4.12
CA GLY A 180 -7.29 -4.18 3.27
C GLY A 180 -6.53 -5.06 2.29
N THR A 181 -5.39 -4.58 1.77
CA THR A 181 -4.50 -5.37 0.92
C THR A 181 -3.99 -6.61 1.65
N SER A 182 -3.56 -6.45 2.91
CA SER A 182 -3.13 -7.57 3.74
C SER A 182 -4.27 -8.54 4.04
N HIS A 183 -5.42 -8.03 4.47
CA HIS A 183 -6.60 -8.86 4.77
C HIS A 183 -7.06 -9.67 3.55
N LYS A 184 -7.13 -9.05 2.38
CA LYS A 184 -7.48 -9.72 1.13
C LYS A 184 -6.46 -10.79 0.76
N PHE A 185 -5.18 -10.47 0.82
CA PHE A 185 -4.10 -11.40 0.47
C PHE A 185 -4.07 -12.60 1.40
N VAL A 186 -4.03 -12.38 2.71
CA VAL A 186 -3.94 -13.45 3.72
C VAL A 186 -5.16 -14.35 3.66
N SER A 187 -6.38 -13.79 3.58
CA SER A 187 -7.60 -14.62 3.50
C SER A 187 -7.63 -15.48 2.24
N LYS A 188 -7.19 -14.94 1.08
CA LYS A 188 -7.10 -15.70 -0.16
C LYS A 188 -6.04 -16.81 -0.07
N ARG A 189 -4.85 -16.48 0.45
CA ARG A 189 -3.78 -17.47 0.66
C ARG A 189 -4.17 -18.58 1.64
N THR A 190 -4.97 -18.26 2.66
CA THR A 190 -5.53 -19.25 3.58
C THR A 190 -6.41 -20.29 2.84
N ALA A 191 -7.27 -19.81 1.93
CA ALA A 191 -8.10 -20.70 1.12
C ALA A 191 -7.25 -21.63 0.22
N GLU A 192 -6.26 -21.05 -0.47
CA GLU A 192 -5.32 -21.80 -1.29
C GLU A 192 -4.54 -22.85 -0.47
N PHE A 193 -4.05 -22.48 0.72
CA PHE A 193 -3.32 -23.37 1.62
C PHE A 193 -4.17 -24.52 2.12
N LEU A 194 -5.46 -24.28 2.38
CA LEU A 194 -6.43 -25.30 2.82
C LEU A 194 -6.97 -26.15 1.67
N GLY A 195 -6.67 -25.80 0.40
CA GLY A 195 -7.26 -26.47 -0.77
C GLY A 195 -8.78 -26.31 -0.85
N LYS A 196 -9.34 -25.20 -0.36
CA LYS A 196 -10.79 -24.94 -0.31
C LYS A 196 -11.17 -23.75 -1.19
N ASP A 197 -12.42 -23.74 -1.67
CA ASP A 197 -12.95 -22.57 -2.37
C ASP A 197 -13.04 -21.37 -1.38
N TYR A 198 -12.49 -20.24 -1.78
CA TYR A 198 -12.48 -19.02 -1.00
C TYR A 198 -13.91 -18.53 -0.67
N ASN A 199 -14.87 -18.82 -1.57
CA ASN A 199 -16.26 -18.44 -1.39
C ASN A 199 -17.02 -19.28 -0.36
N ASP A 200 -16.48 -20.43 0.04
CA ASP A 200 -17.11 -21.32 1.03
C ASP A 200 -16.59 -21.06 2.46
N LEU A 201 -15.62 -20.18 2.59
CA LEU A 201 -14.92 -20.00 3.87
C LEU A 201 -15.46 -18.81 4.69
N LYS A 202 -15.32 -18.96 6.00
CA LYS A 202 -15.41 -17.91 7.00
C LYS A 202 -14.05 -17.81 7.68
N ILE A 203 -13.39 -16.66 7.55
CA ILE A 203 -12.00 -16.46 8.00
C ILE A 203 -11.95 -15.21 8.87
N ILE A 204 -11.27 -15.29 10.00
CA ILE A 204 -10.83 -14.11 10.76
C ILE A 204 -9.36 -13.88 10.41
N VAL A 205 -9.06 -12.70 9.90
CA VAL A 205 -7.68 -12.28 9.61
C VAL A 205 -7.23 -11.29 10.67
N CYS A 206 -6.13 -11.59 11.33
CA CYS A 206 -5.47 -10.71 12.29
C CYS A 206 -4.23 -10.10 11.63
N HIS A 207 -4.28 -8.82 11.31
CA HIS A 207 -3.12 -8.05 10.88
C HIS A 207 -2.49 -7.39 12.12
N MET A 208 -1.28 -7.81 12.46
CA MET A 208 -0.56 -7.36 13.66
C MET A 208 0.77 -6.74 13.24
N GLY A 209 0.84 -5.42 13.24
CA GLY A 209 2.02 -4.61 12.90
C GLY A 209 2.10 -3.40 13.84
N ASN A 210 2.66 -2.28 13.38
CA ASN A 210 2.58 -1.01 14.12
C ASN A 210 1.13 -0.57 14.32
N GLY A 211 0.26 -0.80 13.31
CA GLY A 211 -1.17 -0.80 13.46
C GLY A 211 -1.70 -2.23 13.56
N ALA A 212 -2.80 -2.44 14.26
CA ALA A 212 -3.48 -3.72 14.35
C ALA A 212 -4.91 -3.61 13.85
N SER A 213 -5.39 -4.68 13.21
CA SER A 213 -6.78 -4.79 12.77
C SER A 213 -7.20 -6.25 12.64
N LEU A 214 -8.48 -6.52 12.91
CA LEU A 214 -9.09 -7.82 12.70
C LEU A 214 -10.23 -7.69 11.70
N SER A 215 -10.25 -8.51 10.65
CA SER A 215 -11.37 -8.55 9.72
C SER A 215 -12.08 -9.90 9.73
N ALA A 216 -13.40 -9.85 9.69
CA ALA A 216 -14.24 -11.01 9.42
C ALA A 216 -14.48 -11.08 7.90
N VAL A 217 -14.01 -12.17 7.29
CA VAL A 217 -14.16 -12.45 5.86
C VAL A 217 -15.12 -13.62 5.69
N LYS A 218 -16.18 -13.42 4.92
CA LYS A 218 -17.16 -14.46 4.59
C LYS A 218 -17.38 -14.49 3.09
N ASN A 219 -17.23 -15.65 2.49
CA ASN A 219 -17.45 -15.87 1.06
C ASN A 219 -16.60 -14.89 0.21
N GLY A 220 -15.32 -14.73 0.58
CA GLY A 220 -14.39 -13.85 -0.09
C GLY A 220 -14.59 -12.34 0.13
N LYS A 221 -15.54 -11.93 0.96
CA LYS A 221 -15.90 -10.52 1.22
C LYS A 221 -15.66 -10.16 2.68
N CYS A 222 -15.12 -8.96 2.92
CA CYS A 222 -15.09 -8.40 4.26
C CYS A 222 -16.51 -8.08 4.73
N VAL A 223 -16.93 -8.62 5.87
CA VAL A 223 -18.28 -8.41 6.44
C VAL A 223 -18.25 -7.60 7.71
N ASP A 224 -17.11 -7.54 8.39
CA ASP A 224 -16.87 -6.67 9.54
C ASP A 224 -15.38 -6.44 9.75
N LEU A 225 -15.04 -5.39 10.49
CA LEU A 225 -13.67 -5.02 10.79
C LEU A 225 -13.60 -4.36 12.17
N SER A 226 -12.59 -4.71 12.94
CA SER A 226 -12.16 -3.97 14.14
C SER A 226 -10.76 -3.40 13.93
N LEU A 227 -10.58 -2.13 14.24
CA LEU A 227 -9.31 -1.42 14.18
C LEU A 227 -8.93 -0.99 15.61
N ILE A 228 -8.69 0.21 15.84
CA ILE A 228 -8.27 0.96 17.00
C ILE A 228 -8.54 0.31 18.38
N HIS A 229 -9.71 -0.29 18.57
CA HIS A 229 -10.10 -0.88 19.87
C HIS A 229 -9.21 -2.04 20.33
N ILE A 230 -8.38 -2.56 19.44
CA ILE A 230 -7.46 -3.66 19.74
C ILE A 230 -6.06 -3.14 20.04
N SER A 231 -5.67 -2.00 19.50
CA SER A 231 -4.31 -1.47 19.61
C SER A 231 -4.17 -0.36 20.68
N GLU A 232 -5.22 0.40 20.95
CA GLU A 232 -5.12 1.59 21.81
C GLU A 232 -4.91 1.29 23.28
N PRO A 233 -5.74 0.45 23.95
CA PRO A 233 -5.55 0.20 25.37
C PRO A 233 -4.48 -0.86 25.66
N THR A 234 -3.94 -1.51 24.65
CA THR A 234 -3.04 -2.66 24.81
C THR A 234 -1.65 -2.47 24.23
N ARG A 235 -1.26 -1.24 23.92
CA ARG A 235 0.16 -0.97 23.65
C ARG A 235 0.96 -1.35 24.88
N LEU A 236 1.85 -2.31 24.72
CA LEU A 236 2.75 -2.80 25.79
C LEU A 236 3.48 -1.67 26.56
N ALA A 237 3.72 -0.54 25.89
CA ALA A 237 4.27 0.67 26.52
C ALA A 237 3.34 1.34 27.55
N LEU A 238 2.06 0.95 27.64
CA LEU A 238 1.10 1.45 28.62
C LEU A 238 0.78 0.42 29.72
N ILE A 239 1.35 -0.78 29.62
CA ILE A 239 1.15 -1.88 30.58
C ILE A 239 2.39 -2.09 31.48
N SER A 240 3.48 -1.37 31.22
CA SER A 240 4.71 -1.41 32.01
C SER A 240 4.74 -0.34 33.11
#